data_bc346b632d7bba3d8dd1e84a62ce5946
#
_entry.id   bc346b632d7bba3d8dd1e84a62ce5946
#
_cell.length_a   1.000
_cell.length_b   1.000
_cell.length_c   1.000
_cell.angle_alpha   90.00
_cell.angle_beta   90.00
_cell.angle_gamma   90.00
#
_symmetry.space_group_name_H-M   'P 1'
#
loop_
_entity.id
_entity.type
_entity.pdbx_description
1 polymer ?
#
loop_
_entity_poly.entity_id
_entity_poly.type
_entity_poly.pdbx_seq_one_letter_code
_entity_poly.pdbx_strand_id
1 'polypeptide(L)'
;MKKPALQRARLLAQMAFFTLFAVTPIFDLFRYDLTEKHAYFLTMPWHLGIDELIAGTGDPKTAAINIILFLFLPVLGTLALIIGVAWKWGRLYCGWLCPHFSVVETINRLMLFATGKHSVWDKKQTPPWEPDGSPMPRDWRYWFAVVPAAIGFAFAWAVVGLTYLMPPFQVYGGLLNLSLLRGEVIFLSLIHI
;
A
#
# COMPACT_ATOMS: atom_id res chain seq x y z
N MET A 1 -29.72 -9.72 13.20
CA MET A 1 -28.84 -10.69 12.54
C MET A 1 -28.58 -10.31 11.08
N LYS A 2 -27.65 -9.36 10.83
CA LYS A 2 -27.22 -8.98 9.46
C LYS A 2 -25.68 -8.98 9.32
N LYS A 3 -24.99 -9.73 10.19
CA LYS A 3 -23.52 -9.78 10.24
C LYS A 3 -22.81 -10.25 8.95
N PRO A 4 -23.29 -11.29 8.21
CA PRO A 4 -22.57 -11.77 7.03
C PRO A 4 -22.61 -10.80 5.83
N ALA A 5 -23.70 -10.06 5.64
CA ALA A 5 -23.81 -9.08 4.56
C ALA A 5 -22.88 -7.87 4.78
N LEU A 6 -22.78 -7.38 6.02
CA LEU A 6 -21.91 -6.28 6.38
C LEU A 6 -20.43 -6.66 6.23
N GLN A 7 -20.06 -7.87 6.62
CA GLN A 7 -18.68 -8.38 6.45
C GLN A 7 -18.30 -8.53 4.98
N ARG A 8 -19.23 -9.01 4.14
CA ARG A 8 -19.01 -9.09 2.69
C ARG A 8 -18.83 -7.70 2.06
N ALA A 9 -19.69 -6.74 2.43
CA ALA A 9 -19.57 -5.37 1.95
C ALA A 9 -18.23 -4.73 2.35
N ARG A 10 -17.79 -4.94 3.59
CA ARG A 10 -16.47 -4.50 4.08
C ARG A 10 -15.33 -5.11 3.26
N LEU A 11 -15.35 -6.43 3.06
CA LEU A 11 -14.34 -7.13 2.28
C LEU A 11 -14.30 -6.62 0.84
N LEU A 12 -15.46 -6.44 0.20
CA LEU A 12 -15.54 -5.90 -1.15
C LEU A 12 -14.99 -4.48 -1.24
N ALA A 13 -15.27 -3.62 -0.27
CA ALA A 13 -14.73 -2.26 -0.23
C ALA A 13 -13.20 -2.27 -0.09
N GLN A 14 -12.65 -3.13 0.76
CA GLN A 14 -11.20 -3.30 0.95
C GLN A 14 -10.52 -3.83 -0.32
N MET A 15 -11.12 -4.84 -0.97
CA MET A 15 -10.62 -5.40 -2.23
C MET A 15 -10.68 -4.36 -3.36
N ALA A 16 -11.77 -3.61 -3.47
CA ALA A 16 -11.91 -2.56 -4.47
C ALA A 16 -10.87 -1.45 -4.28
N PHE A 17 -10.64 -1.03 -3.04
CA PHE A 17 -9.62 -0.02 -2.73
C PHE A 17 -8.20 -0.54 -3.03
N PHE A 18 -7.89 -1.79 -2.67
CA PHE A 18 -6.60 -2.40 -2.98
C PHE A 18 -6.37 -2.52 -4.49
N THR A 19 -7.41 -2.94 -5.23
CA THR A 19 -7.36 -3.00 -6.69
C THR A 19 -7.14 -1.62 -7.29
N LEU A 20 -7.87 -0.61 -6.83
CA LEU A 20 -7.67 0.77 -7.25
C LEU A 20 -6.23 1.24 -6.99
N PHE A 21 -5.71 0.98 -5.79
CA PHE A 21 -4.34 1.31 -5.41
C PHE A 21 -3.30 0.63 -6.34
N ALA A 22 -3.49 -0.66 -6.66
CA ALA A 22 -2.58 -1.38 -7.54
C ALA A 22 -2.68 -0.94 -9.02
N VAL A 23 -3.86 -0.50 -9.44
CA VAL A 23 -4.13 -0.11 -10.84
C VAL A 23 -3.75 1.34 -11.12
N THR A 24 -3.78 2.21 -10.11
CA THR A 24 -3.47 3.64 -10.23
C THR A 24 -2.15 3.92 -10.96
N PRO A 25 -1.00 3.31 -10.64
CA PRO A 25 0.26 3.56 -11.33
C PRO A 25 0.30 2.96 -12.75
N ILE A 26 -0.48 1.90 -13.03
CA ILE A 26 -0.52 1.26 -14.35
C ILE A 26 -1.16 2.19 -15.40
N PHE A 27 -2.17 2.96 -14.99
CA PHE A 27 -2.86 3.93 -15.85
C PHE A 27 -2.30 5.35 -15.72
N ASP A 28 -1.16 5.54 -15.08
CA ASP A 28 -0.55 6.86 -14.84
C ASP A 28 -1.52 7.87 -14.19
N LEU A 29 -2.46 7.38 -13.36
CA LEU A 29 -3.37 8.26 -12.65
C LEU A 29 -2.64 9.07 -11.58
N PHE A 30 -1.70 8.44 -10.91
CA PHE A 30 -0.79 9.08 -9.97
C PHE A 30 0.47 8.22 -9.82
N ARG A 31 1.62 8.71 -10.28
CA ARG A 31 2.94 8.12 -10.00
C ARG A 31 4.04 9.18 -10.13
N TYR A 32 5.16 8.93 -9.48
CA TYR A 32 6.38 9.70 -9.64
C TYR A 32 7.42 8.82 -10.35
N ASP A 33 7.89 9.25 -11.51
CA ASP A 33 8.91 8.52 -12.25
C ASP A 33 10.30 9.00 -11.87
N LEU A 34 11.07 8.15 -11.18
CA LEU A 34 12.45 8.44 -10.79
C LEU A 34 13.41 8.46 -11.98
N THR A 35 13.07 7.77 -13.07
CA THR A 35 13.90 7.70 -14.28
C THR A 35 13.79 8.98 -15.08
N GLU A 36 12.56 9.45 -15.27
CA GLU A 36 12.27 10.69 -16.02
C GLU A 36 12.25 11.93 -15.12
N LYS A 37 12.28 11.74 -13.78
CA LYS A 37 12.21 12.81 -12.76
C LYS A 37 10.93 13.66 -12.85
N HIS A 38 9.87 13.09 -13.37
CA HIS A 38 8.57 13.75 -13.50
C HIS A 38 7.50 13.03 -12.69
N ALA A 39 6.54 13.81 -12.17
CA ALA A 39 5.31 13.26 -11.63
C ALA A 39 4.27 13.17 -12.75
N TYR A 40 3.46 12.12 -12.71
CA TYR A 40 2.29 11.97 -13.57
C TYR A 40 1.03 12.11 -12.73
N PHE A 41 0.11 12.93 -13.21
CA PHE A 41 -1.21 13.10 -12.61
C PHE A 41 -2.28 13.06 -13.70
N LEU A 42 -3.20 12.11 -13.61
CA LEU A 42 -4.25 11.87 -14.63
C LEU A 42 -3.66 11.79 -16.05
N THR A 43 -2.61 10.98 -16.21
CA THR A 43 -1.89 10.75 -17.49
C THR A 43 -1.13 11.97 -18.03
N MET A 44 -1.18 13.11 -17.34
CA MET A 44 -0.46 14.32 -17.74
C MET A 44 0.86 14.43 -16.98
N PRO A 45 1.98 14.72 -17.66
CA PRO A 45 3.23 14.99 -16.98
C PRO A 45 3.11 16.29 -16.16
N TRP A 46 3.46 16.21 -14.90
CA TRP A 46 3.37 17.33 -13.96
C TRP A 46 4.72 18.03 -13.86
N HIS A 47 4.85 19.14 -14.57
CA HIS A 47 6.08 19.90 -14.60
C HIS A 47 6.13 20.95 -13.49
N LEU A 48 7.20 20.93 -12.71
CA LEU A 48 7.47 21.93 -11.67
C LEU A 48 8.27 23.14 -12.21
N GLY A 49 8.75 23.07 -13.46
CA GLY A 49 9.60 24.11 -14.05
C GLY A 49 11.04 24.10 -13.52
N ILE A 50 11.44 23.05 -12.80
CA ILE A 50 12.79 22.92 -12.23
C ILE A 50 13.81 22.62 -13.35
N ASP A 51 13.44 21.84 -14.35
CA ASP A 51 14.33 21.46 -15.46
C ASP A 51 14.71 22.66 -16.30
N GLU A 52 13.78 23.58 -16.54
CA GLU A 52 14.01 24.86 -17.24
C GLU A 52 14.96 25.77 -16.44
N LEU A 53 14.82 25.75 -15.09
CA LEU A 53 15.71 26.50 -14.21
C LEU A 53 17.12 25.94 -14.23
N ILE A 54 17.27 24.59 -14.19
CA ILE A 54 18.59 23.92 -14.26
C ILE A 54 19.23 24.15 -15.63
N ALA A 55 18.44 24.17 -16.71
CA ALA A 55 18.93 24.48 -18.05
C ALA A 55 19.31 25.95 -18.25
N GLY A 56 19.05 26.81 -17.26
CA GLY A 56 19.36 28.26 -17.33
C GLY A 56 18.41 29.06 -18.21
N THR A 57 17.32 28.47 -18.67
CA THR A 57 16.30 29.13 -19.52
C THR A 57 15.08 29.59 -18.74
N GLY A 58 14.90 29.11 -17.50
CA GLY A 58 13.76 29.42 -16.64
C GLY A 58 14.01 30.58 -15.71
N ASP A 59 12.92 31.30 -15.36
CA ASP A 59 12.95 32.35 -14.35
C ASP A 59 12.83 31.72 -12.93
N PRO A 60 13.77 32.01 -12.01
CA PRO A 60 13.76 31.48 -10.65
C PRO A 60 12.47 31.79 -9.87
N LYS A 61 11.87 32.95 -10.14
CA LYS A 61 10.61 33.34 -9.48
C LYS A 61 9.43 32.47 -9.91
N THR A 62 9.35 32.19 -11.21
CA THR A 62 8.32 31.30 -11.76
C THR A 62 8.47 29.87 -11.25
N ALA A 63 9.69 29.35 -11.20
CA ALA A 63 9.96 28.02 -10.64
C ALA A 63 9.59 27.94 -9.14
N ALA A 64 9.91 28.97 -8.35
CA ALA A 64 9.51 29.02 -6.94
C ALA A 64 7.99 29.02 -6.74
N ILE A 65 7.25 29.79 -7.55
CA ILE A 65 5.78 29.81 -7.52
C ILE A 65 5.20 28.47 -7.91
N ASN A 66 5.73 27.83 -8.95
CA ASN A 66 5.29 26.52 -9.39
C ASN A 66 5.52 25.43 -8.32
N ILE A 67 6.64 25.44 -7.63
CA ILE A 67 6.92 24.54 -6.51
C ILE A 67 5.88 24.73 -5.40
N ILE A 68 5.54 25.97 -5.05
CA ILE A 68 4.54 26.25 -4.02
C ILE A 68 3.15 25.76 -4.45
N LEU A 69 2.73 26.09 -5.67
CA LEU A 69 1.37 25.79 -6.15
C LEU A 69 1.19 24.34 -6.56
N PHE A 70 2.19 23.73 -7.19
CA PHE A 70 2.07 22.38 -7.75
C PHE A 70 2.70 21.28 -6.90
N LEU A 71 3.50 21.59 -5.90
CA LEU A 71 4.04 20.62 -4.98
C LEU A 71 3.49 20.82 -3.56
N PHE A 72 3.76 21.97 -2.94
CA PHE A 72 3.39 22.16 -1.54
C PHE A 72 1.88 22.23 -1.31
N LEU A 73 1.15 22.97 -2.13
CA LEU A 73 -0.30 23.12 -1.95
C LEU A 73 -1.08 21.82 -2.10
N PRO A 74 -0.86 20.97 -3.13
CA PRO A 74 -1.55 19.68 -3.24
C PRO A 74 -1.12 18.69 -2.16
N VAL A 75 0.17 18.64 -1.80
CA VAL A 75 0.65 17.74 -0.76
C VAL A 75 0.07 18.11 0.61
N LEU A 76 0.15 19.38 0.99
CA LEU A 76 -0.42 19.86 2.26
C LEU A 76 -1.95 19.79 2.27
N GLY A 77 -2.60 20.07 1.14
CA GLY A 77 -4.05 19.94 0.98
C GLY A 77 -4.52 18.51 1.14
N THR A 78 -3.83 17.55 0.50
CA THR A 78 -4.11 16.12 0.63
C THR A 78 -3.86 15.63 2.06
N LEU A 79 -2.77 16.05 2.69
CA LEU A 79 -2.46 15.71 4.07
C LEU A 79 -3.53 16.24 5.04
N ALA A 80 -3.93 17.50 4.88
CA ALA A 80 -5.00 18.11 5.68
C ALA A 80 -6.35 17.40 5.48
N LEU A 81 -6.66 17.02 4.24
CA LEU A 81 -7.86 16.24 3.92
C LEU A 81 -7.82 14.85 4.59
N ILE A 82 -6.70 14.13 4.50
CA ILE A 82 -6.53 12.82 5.14
C ILE A 82 -6.68 12.95 6.66
N ILE A 83 -6.04 13.94 7.28
CA ILE A 83 -6.15 14.20 8.72
C ILE A 83 -7.60 14.55 9.09
N GLY A 84 -8.27 15.41 8.32
CA GLY A 84 -9.67 15.78 8.56
C GLY A 84 -10.63 14.58 8.44
N VAL A 85 -10.45 13.75 7.43
CA VAL A 85 -11.21 12.50 7.26
C VAL A 85 -10.91 11.52 8.39
N ALA A 86 -9.65 11.35 8.77
CA ALA A 86 -9.25 10.48 9.87
C ALA A 86 -9.81 10.98 11.21
N TRP A 87 -9.82 12.29 11.45
CA TRP A 87 -10.42 12.87 12.64
C TRP A 87 -11.92 12.56 12.74
N LYS A 88 -12.66 12.82 11.65
CA LYS A 88 -14.12 12.67 11.65
C LYS A 88 -14.59 11.22 11.51
N TRP A 89 -13.87 10.41 10.68
CA TRP A 89 -14.26 9.06 10.29
C TRP A 89 -13.14 8.03 10.42
N GLY A 90 -12.16 8.24 11.30
CA GLY A 90 -10.98 7.39 11.39
C GLY A 90 -11.26 5.89 11.50
N ARG A 91 -12.28 5.52 12.27
CA ARG A 91 -12.71 4.11 12.40
C ARG A 91 -13.29 3.55 11.10
N LEU A 92 -13.96 4.38 10.30
CA LEU A 92 -14.50 3.97 9.00
C LEU A 92 -13.38 3.74 7.99
N TYR A 93 -12.40 4.67 7.91
CA TYR A 93 -11.28 4.52 7.00
C TYR A 93 -10.47 3.25 7.29
N CYS A 94 -9.98 3.11 8.51
CA CYS A 94 -9.16 1.95 8.90
C CYS A 94 -9.93 0.63 8.85
N GLY A 95 -11.22 0.64 9.17
CA GLY A 95 -12.04 -0.57 9.19
C GLY A 95 -12.61 -0.98 7.84
N TRP A 96 -12.76 -0.07 6.87
CA TRP A 96 -13.46 -0.33 5.61
C TRP A 96 -12.61 -0.18 4.36
N LEU A 97 -11.64 0.75 4.36
CA LEU A 97 -10.87 1.09 3.17
C LEU A 97 -9.40 0.68 3.26
N CYS A 98 -8.83 0.61 4.49
CA CYS A 98 -7.40 0.36 4.63
C CYS A 98 -7.05 -1.09 4.24
N PRO A 99 -6.38 -1.32 3.11
CA PRO A 99 -6.02 -2.67 2.67
C PRO A 99 -4.96 -3.29 3.58
N HIS A 100 -4.06 -2.48 4.12
CA HIS A 100 -3.01 -2.94 5.04
C HIS A 100 -3.61 -3.55 6.31
N PHE A 101 -4.64 -2.92 6.88
CA PHE A 101 -5.31 -3.46 8.06
C PHE A 101 -5.98 -4.82 7.79
N SER A 102 -6.58 -4.98 6.61
CA SER A 102 -7.20 -6.25 6.20
C SER A 102 -6.18 -7.38 6.06
N VAL A 103 -5.00 -7.07 5.52
CA VAL A 103 -3.89 -8.03 5.41
C VAL A 103 -3.41 -8.46 6.78
N VAL A 104 -3.13 -7.50 7.67
CA VAL A 104 -2.70 -7.77 9.05
C VAL A 104 -3.74 -8.58 9.82
N GLU A 105 -5.03 -8.24 9.70
CA GLU A 105 -6.13 -9.01 10.31
C GLU A 105 -6.15 -10.46 9.82
N THR A 106 -5.96 -10.68 8.51
CA THR A 106 -5.94 -12.01 7.90
C THR A 106 -4.75 -12.83 8.39
N ILE A 107 -3.55 -12.25 8.39
CA ILE A 107 -2.33 -12.92 8.86
C ILE A 107 -2.44 -13.25 10.35
N ASN A 108 -2.90 -12.31 11.17
CA ASN A 108 -3.11 -12.51 12.61
C ASN A 108 -4.12 -13.63 12.88
N ARG A 109 -5.19 -13.72 12.09
CA ARG A 109 -6.18 -14.80 12.20
C ARG A 109 -5.59 -16.16 11.84
N LEU A 110 -4.82 -16.24 10.75
CA LEU A 110 -4.11 -17.46 10.37
C LEU A 110 -3.10 -17.88 11.44
N MET A 111 -2.38 -16.90 12.01
CA MET A 111 -1.43 -17.16 13.07
C MET A 111 -2.10 -17.62 14.38
N LEU A 112 -3.29 -17.08 14.67
CA LEU A 112 -4.11 -17.53 15.78
C LEU A 112 -4.47 -19.03 15.63
N PHE A 113 -4.82 -19.46 14.43
CA PHE A 113 -5.09 -20.86 14.13
C PHE A 113 -3.82 -21.73 14.19
N ALA A 114 -2.66 -21.19 13.85
CA ALA A 114 -1.39 -21.92 13.89
C ALA A 114 -0.85 -22.11 15.31
N THR A 115 -0.90 -21.05 16.15
CA THR A 115 -0.20 -21.00 17.44
C THR A 115 -1.09 -20.74 18.64
N GLY A 116 -2.33 -20.31 18.43
CA GLY A 116 -3.20 -19.80 19.48
C GLY A 116 -2.82 -18.42 19.98
N LYS A 117 -2.01 -17.65 19.25
CA LYS A 117 -1.55 -16.30 19.59
C LYS A 117 -1.89 -15.34 18.45
N HIS A 118 -2.21 -14.07 18.76
CA HIS A 118 -2.43 -13.05 17.73
C HIS A 118 -1.13 -12.48 17.16
N SER A 119 -0.03 -12.58 17.91
CA SER A 119 1.27 -12.10 17.49
C SER A 119 2.38 -13.04 17.95
N VAL A 120 3.50 -13.08 17.23
CA VAL A 120 4.70 -13.83 17.63
C VAL A 120 5.23 -13.34 18.99
N TRP A 121 5.00 -12.07 19.28
CA TRP A 121 5.45 -11.39 20.50
C TRP A 121 4.55 -11.63 21.73
N ASP A 122 3.36 -12.20 21.52
CA ASP A 122 2.45 -12.49 22.63
C ASP A 122 2.99 -13.60 23.51
N LYS A 123 3.12 -13.34 24.81
CA LYS A 123 3.56 -14.35 25.77
C LYS A 123 2.46 -15.36 26.12
N LYS A 124 1.20 -14.92 26.12
CA LYS A 124 0.05 -15.75 26.49
C LYS A 124 -0.73 -16.22 25.25
N GLN A 125 -1.20 -17.45 25.29
CA GLN A 125 -2.15 -17.95 24.31
C GLN A 125 -3.55 -17.45 24.62
N THR A 126 -4.37 -17.22 23.58
CA THR A 126 -5.79 -16.95 23.72
C THR A 126 -6.55 -18.19 24.19
N PRO A 127 -7.73 -18.05 24.81
CA PRO A 127 -8.59 -19.19 25.13
C PRO A 127 -8.85 -20.06 23.89
N PRO A 128 -9.03 -21.40 24.06
CA PRO A 128 -9.27 -22.32 22.94
C PRO A 128 -10.69 -22.25 22.38
N TRP A 129 -11.48 -21.30 22.81
CA TRP A 129 -12.90 -21.12 22.42
C TRP A 129 -13.11 -19.75 21.81
N GLU A 130 -13.90 -19.71 20.72
CA GLU A 130 -14.38 -18.43 20.19
C GLU A 130 -15.46 -17.83 21.13
N PRO A 131 -15.77 -16.52 21.00
CA PRO A 131 -16.81 -15.89 21.83
C PRO A 131 -18.20 -16.49 21.67
N ASP A 132 -18.44 -17.27 20.62
CA ASP A 132 -19.69 -18.01 20.37
C ASP A 132 -19.70 -19.42 20.97
N GLY A 133 -18.62 -19.81 21.67
CA GLY A 133 -18.48 -21.13 22.30
C GLY A 133 -17.97 -22.23 21.38
N SER A 134 -17.66 -21.94 20.13
CA SER A 134 -17.08 -22.90 19.20
C SER A 134 -15.58 -23.15 19.49
N PRO A 135 -15.09 -24.39 19.32
CA PRO A 135 -13.66 -24.68 19.51
C PRO A 135 -12.85 -24.03 18.40
N MET A 136 -11.78 -23.32 18.78
CA MET A 136 -10.86 -22.71 17.83
C MET A 136 -9.89 -23.78 17.28
N PRO A 137 -9.84 -23.98 15.96
CA PRO A 137 -8.87 -24.93 15.39
C PRO A 137 -7.45 -24.46 15.69
N ARG A 138 -6.64 -25.35 16.28
CA ARG A 138 -5.21 -25.12 16.52
C ARG A 138 -4.43 -26.24 15.90
N ASP A 139 -3.80 -25.94 14.77
CA ASP A 139 -2.96 -26.91 14.05
C ASP A 139 -1.73 -26.18 13.51
N TRP A 140 -0.54 -26.71 13.79
CA TRP A 140 0.72 -26.19 13.28
C TRP A 140 0.79 -26.15 11.74
N ARG A 141 -0.04 -26.93 11.05
CA ARG A 141 -0.14 -26.93 9.58
C ARG A 141 -0.55 -25.58 9.01
N TYR A 142 -1.23 -24.74 9.79
CA TYR A 142 -1.55 -23.37 9.37
C TYR A 142 -0.29 -22.50 9.13
N TRP A 143 0.88 -22.89 9.62
CA TRP A 143 2.14 -22.22 9.28
C TRP A 143 2.45 -22.27 7.80
N PHE A 144 2.07 -23.34 7.10
CA PHE A 144 2.18 -23.44 5.64
C PHE A 144 1.29 -22.42 4.91
N ALA A 145 0.31 -21.85 5.56
CA ALA A 145 -0.51 -20.75 5.03
C ALA A 145 -0.03 -19.38 5.52
N VAL A 146 0.38 -19.28 6.79
CA VAL A 146 0.85 -18.00 7.39
C VAL A 146 2.08 -17.47 6.67
N VAL A 147 3.11 -18.30 6.52
CA VAL A 147 4.40 -17.88 5.96
C VAL A 147 4.26 -17.45 4.49
N PRO A 148 3.66 -18.25 3.58
CA PRO A 148 3.46 -17.83 2.21
C PRO A 148 2.53 -16.62 2.09
N ALA A 149 1.50 -16.50 2.92
CA ALA A 149 0.62 -15.35 2.92
C ALA A 149 1.37 -14.08 3.33
N ALA A 150 2.16 -14.12 4.41
CA ALA A 150 2.94 -12.97 4.86
C ALA A 150 3.96 -12.52 3.79
N ILE A 151 4.74 -13.46 3.25
CA ILE A 151 5.72 -13.18 2.19
C ILE A 151 5.02 -12.68 0.93
N GLY A 152 3.95 -13.33 0.49
CA GLY A 152 3.20 -12.96 -0.71
C GLY A 152 2.60 -11.55 -0.61
N PHE A 153 2.02 -11.20 0.53
CA PHE A 153 1.49 -9.85 0.74
C PHE A 153 2.61 -8.80 0.81
N ALA A 154 3.72 -9.09 1.52
CA ALA A 154 4.85 -8.18 1.57
C ALA A 154 5.44 -7.96 0.17
N PHE A 155 5.60 -9.01 -0.61
CA PHE A 155 6.06 -8.93 -1.99
C PHE A 155 5.09 -8.15 -2.89
N ALA A 156 3.79 -8.41 -2.81
CA ALA A 156 2.79 -7.67 -3.57
C ALA A 156 2.81 -6.17 -3.25
N TRP A 157 2.93 -5.80 -1.96
CA TRP A 157 3.08 -4.41 -1.54
C TRP A 157 4.36 -3.77 -2.07
N ALA A 158 5.48 -4.50 -2.04
CA ALA A 158 6.76 -4.03 -2.55
C ALA A 158 6.71 -3.77 -4.05
N VAL A 159 6.16 -4.70 -4.83
CA VAL A 159 6.01 -4.56 -6.28
C VAL A 159 5.09 -3.38 -6.61
N VAL A 160 3.92 -3.28 -5.98
CA VAL A 160 3.01 -2.15 -6.21
C VAL A 160 3.66 -0.83 -5.78
N GLY A 161 4.37 -0.79 -4.65
CA GLY A 161 5.12 0.40 -4.22
C GLY A 161 6.18 0.82 -5.24
N LEU A 162 6.88 -0.14 -5.84
CA LEU A 162 7.89 0.13 -6.86
C LEU A 162 7.28 0.73 -8.14
N THR A 163 6.07 0.31 -8.53
CA THR A 163 5.38 0.87 -9.71
C THR A 163 4.91 2.32 -9.52
N TYR A 164 4.86 2.83 -8.29
CA TYR A 164 4.65 4.26 -8.03
C TYR A 164 5.91 5.11 -8.24
N LEU A 165 7.08 4.48 -8.27
CA LEU A 165 8.38 5.15 -8.39
C LEU A 165 9.07 4.90 -9.73
N MET A 166 8.65 3.86 -10.45
CA MET A 166 9.24 3.45 -11.73
C MET A 166 8.16 3.07 -12.73
N PRO A 167 8.45 3.09 -14.05
CA PRO A 167 7.50 2.68 -15.07
C PRO A 167 6.99 1.26 -14.82
N PRO A 168 5.66 1.03 -14.73
CA PRO A 168 5.09 -0.28 -14.44
C PRO A 168 5.54 -1.37 -15.40
N PHE A 169 5.67 -1.05 -16.68
CA PHE A 169 6.13 -2.00 -17.70
C PHE A 169 7.57 -2.45 -17.46
N GLN A 170 8.44 -1.57 -16.99
CA GLN A 170 9.81 -1.91 -16.63
C GLN A 170 9.85 -2.83 -15.41
N VAL A 171 9.09 -2.51 -14.38
CA VAL A 171 9.02 -3.30 -13.14
C VAL A 171 8.47 -4.71 -13.43
N TYR A 172 7.34 -4.81 -14.11
CA TYR A 172 6.75 -6.10 -14.44
C TYR A 172 7.58 -6.88 -15.45
N GLY A 173 8.15 -6.22 -16.47
CA GLY A 173 9.06 -6.84 -17.43
C GLY A 173 10.34 -7.34 -16.78
N GLY A 174 10.95 -6.53 -15.89
CA GLY A 174 12.13 -6.91 -15.12
C GLY A 174 11.87 -8.09 -14.20
N LEU A 175 10.70 -8.12 -13.56
CA LEU A 175 10.30 -9.22 -12.68
C LEU A 175 10.09 -10.53 -13.46
N LEU A 176 9.42 -10.48 -14.61
CA LEU A 176 9.18 -11.67 -15.45
C LEU A 176 10.47 -12.23 -16.07
N ASN A 177 11.37 -11.35 -16.50
CA ASN A 177 12.63 -11.74 -17.11
C ASN A 177 13.80 -11.92 -16.11
N LEU A 178 13.53 -11.74 -14.81
CA LEU A 178 14.56 -11.75 -13.74
C LEU A 178 15.74 -10.79 -14.01
N SER A 179 15.46 -9.69 -14.72
CA SER A 179 16.41 -8.65 -15.13
C SER A 179 16.25 -7.36 -14.33
N LEU A 180 15.98 -7.49 -13.03
CA LEU A 180 15.79 -6.36 -12.13
C LEU A 180 17.09 -5.54 -11.97
N LEU A 181 16.97 -4.23 -11.98
CA LEU A 181 18.07 -3.32 -11.66
C LEU A 181 18.47 -3.45 -10.18
N ARG A 182 19.74 -3.17 -9.86
CA ARG A 182 20.23 -3.26 -8.46
C ARG A 182 19.39 -2.44 -7.49
N GLY A 183 18.92 -1.25 -7.89
CA GLY A 183 18.05 -0.40 -7.07
C GLY A 183 16.71 -1.04 -6.79
N GLU A 184 16.09 -1.70 -7.77
CA GLU A 184 14.82 -2.43 -7.64
C GLU A 184 14.97 -3.61 -6.67
N VAL A 185 16.07 -4.37 -6.78
CA VAL A 185 16.36 -5.49 -5.89
C VAL A 185 16.56 -5.00 -4.46
N ILE A 186 17.28 -3.90 -4.25
CA ILE A 186 17.49 -3.31 -2.92
C ILE A 186 16.14 -2.85 -2.34
N PHE A 187 15.30 -2.17 -3.13
CA PHE A 187 13.99 -1.72 -2.69
C PHE A 187 13.08 -2.89 -2.28
N LEU A 188 13.02 -3.92 -3.12
CA LEU A 188 12.25 -5.15 -2.82
C LEU A 188 12.79 -5.86 -1.58
N SER A 189 14.10 -5.84 -1.35
CA SER A 189 14.75 -6.44 -0.18
C SER A 189 14.49 -5.64 1.10
N LEU A 190 14.51 -4.29 1.06
CA LEU A 190 14.32 -3.44 2.22
C LEU A 190 12.89 -3.49 2.79
N ILE A 191 11.88 -3.70 1.95
CA ILE A 191 10.48 -3.79 2.40
C ILE A 191 10.21 -5.10 3.17
N HIS A 192 11.07 -6.11 3.02
CA HIS A 192 10.94 -7.37 3.75
C HIS A 192 11.58 -7.36 5.16
N ILE A 193 12.28 -6.30 5.54
CA ILE A 193 12.86 -6.11 6.86
C ILE A 193 11.88 -5.35 7.75
#